data_95854be49406ee073ea3040383d2deb3
#
_entry.id   95854be49406ee073ea3040383d2deb3
#
_cell.length_a   1.000
_cell.length_b   1.000
_cell.length_c   1.000
_cell.angle_alpha   90.00
_cell.angle_beta   90.00
_cell.angle_gamma   90.00
#
_symmetry.space_group_name_H-M   'P 1'
#
loop_
_entity.id
_entity.type
_entity.pdbx_description
1 polymer ?
#
loop_
_entity_poly.entity_id
_entity_poly.type
_entity_poly.pdbx_seq_one_letter_code
_entity_poly.pdbx_strand_id
1 'polypeptide(L)'
;MAHKGNLIVRPICAKLTYSTETFGRMDPYCVVTCGTQKNKTRTANNADKSPTWTDTLTFQICGEQMIHVALYDKDTFSKDDYICEGNISLMDVTQTGKASQSFPLNRKGKPVGDIRVELEFDNPTKKKKNKDAQAQGYPAQPGYPPQGYPAQPGYPPQGYPGYPPQGYPAQPGYPPQGYPPQGYPGYPPQGGYPPAQGGYGQYPGSY
;
A
#
# COMPACT_ATOMS: atom_id res chain seq x y z
N MET A 1 16.09 -20.08 -13.77
CA MET A 1 14.86 -20.90 -13.83
C MET A 1 13.66 -19.96 -13.96
N ALA A 2 12.69 -20.28 -14.83
CA ALA A 2 11.50 -19.46 -14.98
C ALA A 2 10.60 -19.63 -13.74
N HIS A 3 10.22 -18.51 -13.12
CA HIS A 3 9.25 -18.52 -12.00
C HIS A 3 7.84 -18.75 -12.55
N LYS A 4 7.12 -19.70 -11.93
CA LYS A 4 5.71 -19.97 -12.24
C LYS A 4 4.86 -19.85 -10.99
N GLY A 5 3.73 -19.16 -11.07
CA GLY A 5 2.86 -18.96 -9.92
C GLY A 5 1.89 -17.81 -10.09
N ASN A 6 1.19 -17.47 -9.02
CA ASN A 6 0.26 -16.35 -8.98
C ASN A 6 0.99 -15.10 -8.49
N LEU A 7 0.88 -14.01 -9.25
CA LEU A 7 1.28 -12.67 -8.82
C LEU A 7 0.04 -11.86 -8.48
N ILE A 8 0.03 -11.32 -7.29
CA ILE A 8 -0.96 -10.35 -6.81
C ILE A 8 -0.32 -8.98 -6.86
N VAL A 9 -0.97 -8.02 -7.51
CA VAL A 9 -0.53 -6.62 -7.65
C VAL A 9 -1.59 -5.72 -7.04
N ARG A 10 -1.19 -4.90 -6.07
CA ARG A 10 -2.05 -3.88 -5.44
C ARG A 10 -1.45 -2.51 -5.68
N PRO A 11 -1.92 -1.75 -6.69
CA PRO A 11 -1.61 -0.33 -6.79
C PRO A 11 -2.23 0.39 -5.60
N ILE A 12 -1.42 1.10 -4.80
CA ILE A 12 -1.90 1.75 -3.57
C ILE A 12 -2.18 3.22 -3.82
N CYS A 13 -1.18 3.96 -4.33
CA CYS A 13 -1.32 5.38 -4.62
C CYS A 13 -0.27 5.83 -5.62
N ALA A 14 -0.51 6.97 -6.26
CA ALA A 14 0.52 7.65 -7.04
C ALA A 14 0.65 9.12 -6.60
N LYS A 15 1.82 9.70 -6.87
CA LYS A 15 2.08 11.14 -6.75
C LYS A 15 2.57 11.62 -8.09
N LEU A 16 1.79 12.47 -8.75
CA LEU A 16 2.03 12.94 -10.11
C LEU A 16 2.39 14.43 -10.11
N THR A 17 3.29 14.83 -10.99
CA THR A 17 3.62 16.25 -11.25
C THR A 17 2.94 16.75 -12.52
N TYR A 18 2.41 15.85 -13.35
CA TYR A 18 1.73 16.14 -14.61
C TYR A 18 0.22 16.01 -14.48
N SER A 19 -0.55 16.83 -15.21
CA SER A 19 -2.00 16.72 -15.38
C SER A 19 -2.35 16.73 -16.87
N THR A 20 -3.34 15.96 -17.28
CA THR A 20 -3.98 16.01 -18.59
C THR A 20 -5.00 17.13 -18.68
N GLU A 21 -5.59 17.49 -17.54
CA GLU A 21 -6.62 18.52 -17.44
C GLU A 21 -6.07 19.94 -17.41
N THR A 22 -6.67 20.81 -18.21
CA THR A 22 -6.44 22.25 -18.16
C THR A 22 -7.36 22.92 -17.15
N PHE A 23 -8.60 22.44 -17.05
CA PHE A 23 -9.61 22.88 -16.10
C PHE A 23 -10.27 21.64 -15.48
N GLY A 24 -10.25 21.53 -14.16
CA GLY A 24 -10.82 20.38 -13.47
C GLY A 24 -9.79 19.52 -12.76
N ARG A 25 -10.16 18.27 -12.53
CA ARG A 25 -9.32 17.27 -11.87
C ARG A 25 -9.35 15.99 -12.66
N MET A 26 -8.22 15.35 -12.77
CA MET A 26 -8.14 14.01 -13.36
C MET A 26 -8.91 12.98 -12.55
N ASP A 27 -9.41 11.97 -13.24
CA ASP A 27 -10.02 10.74 -12.72
C ASP A 27 -9.13 9.52 -13.00
N PRO A 28 -7.96 9.39 -12.35
CA PRO A 28 -6.96 8.40 -12.74
C PRO A 28 -7.37 6.97 -12.42
N TYR A 29 -7.03 6.05 -13.34
CA TYR A 29 -7.03 4.62 -13.09
C TYR A 29 -5.71 4.00 -13.56
N CYS A 30 -5.35 2.88 -12.95
CA CYS A 30 -4.10 2.17 -13.21
C CYS A 30 -4.38 0.91 -14.04
N VAL A 31 -3.65 0.74 -15.13
CA VAL A 31 -3.64 -0.46 -15.95
C VAL A 31 -2.33 -1.18 -15.73
N VAL A 32 -2.40 -2.47 -15.37
CA VAL A 32 -1.23 -3.32 -15.19
C VAL A 32 -1.24 -4.39 -16.28
N THR A 33 -0.10 -4.56 -16.96
CA THR A 33 0.11 -5.57 -17.99
C THR A 33 1.25 -6.50 -17.57
N CYS A 34 1.01 -7.81 -17.63
CA CYS A 34 1.98 -8.85 -17.38
C CYS A 34 1.95 -9.87 -18.52
N GLY A 35 2.97 -9.87 -19.37
CA GLY A 35 2.95 -10.65 -20.61
C GLY A 35 1.75 -10.25 -21.48
N THR A 36 0.86 -11.19 -21.77
CA THR A 36 -0.38 -10.97 -22.52
C THR A 36 -1.59 -10.60 -21.64
N GLN A 37 -1.46 -10.71 -20.32
CA GLN A 37 -2.52 -10.44 -19.38
C GLN A 37 -2.60 -8.94 -19.05
N LYS A 38 -3.81 -8.38 -19.01
CA LYS A 38 -4.05 -6.96 -18.75
C LYS A 38 -5.24 -6.80 -17.81
N ASN A 39 -5.01 -6.15 -16.66
CA ASN A 39 -6.03 -5.83 -15.68
C ASN A 39 -5.96 -4.35 -15.30
N LYS A 40 -7.03 -3.79 -14.75
CA LYS A 40 -7.09 -2.39 -14.32
C LYS A 40 -7.78 -2.22 -12.98
N THR A 41 -7.44 -1.13 -12.29
CA THR A 41 -8.14 -0.68 -11.09
C THR A 41 -9.48 -0.02 -11.43
N ARG A 42 -10.28 0.23 -10.43
CA ARG A 42 -11.35 1.23 -10.49
C ARG A 42 -10.75 2.62 -10.68
N THR A 43 -11.57 3.54 -11.13
CA THR A 43 -11.22 4.94 -11.31
C THR A 43 -11.19 5.64 -9.93
N ALA A 44 -10.15 6.42 -9.67
CA ALA A 44 -10.05 7.29 -8.51
C ALA A 44 -10.64 8.66 -8.86
N ASN A 45 -11.94 8.82 -8.67
CA ASN A 45 -12.68 10.01 -9.10
C ASN A 45 -12.18 11.29 -8.39
N ASN A 46 -11.97 12.36 -9.15
CA ASN A 46 -11.49 13.67 -8.69
C ASN A 46 -10.18 13.62 -7.90
N ALA A 47 -9.37 12.60 -8.11
CA ALA A 47 -8.14 12.39 -7.35
C ALA A 47 -6.96 13.21 -7.88
N ASP A 48 -7.06 13.73 -9.11
CA ASP A 48 -6.05 14.56 -9.76
C ASP A 48 -4.63 13.94 -9.68
N LYS A 49 -3.69 14.63 -9.10
CA LYS A 49 -2.29 14.21 -9.00
C LYS A 49 -1.97 13.26 -7.85
N SER A 50 -2.96 12.90 -7.04
CA SER A 50 -2.76 12.06 -5.86
C SER A 50 -3.79 10.91 -5.76
N PRO A 51 -3.96 10.09 -6.80
CA PRO A 51 -4.91 9.00 -6.78
C PRO A 51 -4.52 7.91 -5.77
N THR A 52 -5.55 7.25 -5.22
CA THR A 52 -5.42 6.07 -4.36
C THR A 52 -6.37 4.98 -4.81
N TRP A 53 -5.94 3.72 -4.67
CA TRP A 53 -6.72 2.55 -5.05
C TRP A 53 -6.66 1.48 -3.96
N THR A 54 -7.67 0.62 -3.94
CA THR A 54 -7.75 -0.54 -3.03
C THR A 54 -7.95 -1.85 -3.79
N ASP A 55 -7.75 -1.81 -5.09
CA ASP A 55 -7.98 -2.95 -5.97
C ASP A 55 -6.85 -3.99 -5.87
N THR A 56 -7.22 -5.24 -6.02
CA THR A 56 -6.29 -6.37 -6.10
C THR A 56 -6.36 -6.97 -7.48
N LEU A 57 -5.25 -6.93 -8.21
CA LEU A 57 -5.12 -7.46 -9.56
C LEU A 57 -4.30 -8.75 -9.51
N THR A 58 -4.77 -9.82 -10.17
CA THR A 58 -4.10 -11.12 -10.14
C THR A 58 -3.65 -11.50 -11.55
N PHE A 59 -2.42 -12.07 -11.65
CA PHE A 59 -1.79 -12.50 -12.87
C PHE A 59 -1.17 -13.88 -12.71
N GLN A 60 -1.15 -14.67 -13.78
CA GLN A 60 -0.41 -15.92 -13.86
C GLN A 60 0.99 -15.63 -14.41
N ILE A 61 2.02 -15.96 -13.63
CA ILE A 61 3.42 -15.82 -14.05
C ILE A 61 3.92 -17.13 -14.66
N CYS A 62 4.48 -17.04 -15.85
CA CYS A 62 5.08 -18.17 -16.58
C CYS A 62 6.52 -17.87 -17.04
N GLY A 63 7.23 -16.98 -16.33
CA GLY A 63 8.60 -16.60 -16.64
C GLY A 63 8.77 -15.09 -16.88
N GLU A 64 7.69 -14.31 -16.80
CA GLU A 64 7.74 -12.85 -16.90
C GLU A 64 8.65 -12.30 -15.80
N GLN A 65 9.50 -11.33 -16.18
CA GLN A 65 10.47 -10.72 -15.27
C GLN A 65 10.06 -9.31 -14.86
N MET A 66 9.05 -8.74 -15.52
CA MET A 66 8.54 -7.40 -15.23
C MET A 66 7.07 -7.29 -15.54
N ILE A 67 6.43 -6.32 -14.92
CA ILE A 67 5.11 -5.83 -15.27
C ILE A 67 5.21 -4.40 -15.76
N HIS A 68 4.33 -4.03 -16.66
CA HIS A 68 4.15 -2.65 -17.14
C HIS A 68 2.92 -2.05 -16.46
N VAL A 69 3.08 -0.83 -15.96
CA VAL A 69 2.02 -0.05 -15.30
C VAL A 69 1.81 1.22 -16.10
N ALA A 70 0.57 1.51 -16.48
CA ALA A 70 0.19 2.74 -17.16
C ALA A 70 -1.01 3.39 -16.47
N LEU A 71 -0.96 4.72 -16.30
CA LEU A 71 -2.04 5.51 -15.74
C LEU A 71 -2.76 6.26 -16.85
N TYR A 72 -4.07 6.26 -16.76
CA TYR A 72 -4.98 6.95 -17.67
C TYR A 72 -5.96 7.78 -16.89
N ASP A 73 -6.35 8.91 -17.44
CA ASP A 73 -7.43 9.75 -17.00
C ASP A 73 -8.74 9.27 -17.64
N LYS A 74 -9.77 9.09 -16.84
CA LYS A 74 -11.07 8.60 -17.31
C LYS A 74 -11.93 9.74 -17.80
N ASP A 75 -12.19 9.77 -19.08
CA ASP A 75 -13.07 10.74 -19.70
C ASP A 75 -14.50 10.23 -19.86
N THR A 76 -15.48 11.13 -19.76
CA THR A 76 -16.89 10.79 -19.93
C THR A 76 -17.33 10.81 -21.38
N PHE A 77 -16.78 11.72 -22.20
CA PHE A 77 -17.26 11.99 -23.57
C PHE A 77 -16.20 11.75 -24.64
N SER A 78 -14.97 11.46 -24.26
CA SER A 78 -13.85 11.22 -25.16
C SER A 78 -13.14 9.91 -24.85
N LYS A 79 -12.07 9.62 -25.58
CA LYS A 79 -11.15 8.54 -25.25
C LYS A 79 -10.33 8.93 -24.05
N ASP A 80 -10.17 7.99 -23.12
CA ASP A 80 -9.37 8.18 -21.92
C ASP A 80 -7.96 8.68 -22.24
N ASP A 81 -7.51 9.74 -21.57
CA ASP A 81 -6.22 10.37 -21.81
C ASP A 81 -5.09 9.62 -21.10
N TYR A 82 -4.00 9.40 -21.82
CA TYR A 82 -2.80 8.78 -21.26
C TYR A 82 -2.04 9.77 -20.37
N ILE A 83 -1.80 9.37 -19.11
CA ILE A 83 -1.04 10.19 -18.15
C ILE A 83 0.43 9.83 -18.19
N CYS A 84 0.80 8.60 -17.81
CA CYS A 84 2.18 8.15 -17.67
C CYS A 84 2.29 6.64 -17.54
N GLU A 85 3.53 6.12 -17.52
CA GLU A 85 3.80 4.69 -17.42
C GLU A 85 5.11 4.39 -16.68
N GLY A 86 5.28 3.15 -16.26
CA GLY A 86 6.51 2.64 -15.64
C GLY A 86 6.62 1.13 -15.76
N ASN A 87 7.84 0.61 -15.58
CA ASN A 87 8.11 -0.82 -15.52
C ASN A 87 8.55 -1.21 -14.11
N ILE A 88 8.05 -2.35 -13.63
CA ILE A 88 8.34 -2.88 -12.30
C ILE A 88 8.97 -4.25 -12.45
N SER A 89 10.19 -4.42 -11.94
CA SER A 89 10.88 -5.70 -11.91
C SER A 89 10.20 -6.66 -10.92
N LEU A 90 10.04 -7.91 -11.31
CA LEU A 90 9.50 -8.97 -10.46
C LEU A 90 10.60 -9.76 -9.72
N MET A 91 11.87 -9.37 -9.87
CA MET A 91 12.99 -10.11 -9.31
C MET A 91 12.85 -10.26 -7.79
N ASP A 92 12.64 -9.16 -7.08
CA ASP A 92 12.57 -9.17 -5.62
C ASP A 92 11.37 -9.99 -5.12
N VAL A 93 10.17 -9.74 -5.66
CA VAL A 93 8.97 -10.44 -5.21
C VAL A 93 9.00 -11.93 -5.53
N THR A 94 9.62 -12.34 -6.62
CA THR A 94 9.76 -13.79 -6.96
C THR A 94 10.75 -14.51 -6.05
N GLN A 95 11.70 -13.80 -5.45
CA GLN A 95 12.66 -14.34 -4.48
C GLN A 95 12.10 -14.34 -3.07
N THR A 96 11.55 -13.19 -2.62
CA THR A 96 11.11 -12.95 -1.24
C THR A 96 9.65 -13.36 -0.98
N GLY A 97 8.83 -13.42 -2.03
CA GLY A 97 7.39 -13.66 -1.95
C GLY A 97 6.56 -12.39 -1.77
N LYS A 98 7.13 -11.30 -1.25
CA LYS A 98 6.44 -10.03 -1.06
C LYS A 98 7.38 -8.84 -1.30
N ALA A 99 6.83 -7.76 -1.86
CA ALA A 99 7.52 -6.49 -2.02
C ALA A 99 6.52 -5.32 -1.88
N SER A 100 6.94 -4.21 -1.28
CA SER A 100 6.14 -2.98 -1.17
C SER A 100 7.08 -1.79 -1.32
N GLN A 101 6.98 -1.08 -2.44
CA GLN A 101 7.88 0.03 -2.75
C GLN A 101 7.27 0.99 -3.77
N SER A 102 7.91 2.15 -3.94
CA SER A 102 7.55 3.14 -4.95
C SER A 102 8.42 2.96 -6.19
N PHE A 103 7.78 3.11 -7.35
CA PHE A 103 8.42 2.98 -8.66
C PHE A 103 8.23 4.26 -9.47
N PRO A 104 9.24 4.71 -10.21
CA PRO A 104 9.15 5.92 -11.00
C PRO A 104 8.18 5.76 -12.17
N LEU A 105 7.44 6.84 -12.44
CA LEU A 105 6.55 6.98 -13.59
C LEU A 105 7.09 8.02 -14.55
N ASN A 106 7.04 7.71 -15.84
CA ASN A 106 7.56 8.54 -16.90
C ASN A 106 6.48 8.85 -17.94
N ARG A 107 6.56 10.02 -18.55
CA ARG A 107 5.77 10.42 -19.73
C ARG A 107 6.74 10.88 -20.81
N LYS A 108 6.74 10.21 -21.98
CA LYS A 108 7.63 10.54 -23.11
C LYS A 108 9.10 10.66 -22.65
N GLY A 109 9.57 9.73 -21.80
CA GLY A 109 10.94 9.68 -21.30
C GLY A 109 11.27 10.69 -20.18
N LYS A 110 10.32 11.52 -19.74
CA LYS A 110 10.51 12.46 -18.63
C LYS A 110 9.85 11.95 -17.35
N PRO A 111 10.50 12.03 -16.17
CA PRO A 111 9.90 11.64 -14.92
C PRO A 111 8.73 12.58 -14.58
N VAL A 112 7.59 12.00 -14.20
CA VAL A 112 6.37 12.74 -13.86
C VAL A 112 5.73 12.30 -12.55
N GLY A 113 6.44 11.50 -11.76
CA GLY A 113 6.00 11.07 -10.43
C GLY A 113 6.36 9.64 -10.11
N ASP A 114 5.69 9.11 -9.09
CA ASP A 114 5.91 7.76 -8.57
C ASP A 114 4.58 7.07 -8.31
N ILE A 115 4.58 5.74 -8.40
CA ILE A 115 3.48 4.87 -7.96
C ILE A 115 3.96 3.92 -6.87
N ARG A 116 3.23 3.85 -5.75
CA ARG A 116 3.44 2.82 -4.72
C ARG A 116 2.62 1.59 -5.04
N VAL A 117 3.29 0.44 -5.10
CA VAL A 117 2.68 -0.84 -5.41
C VAL A 117 3.11 -1.89 -4.39
N GLU A 118 2.16 -2.70 -3.96
CA GLU A 118 2.42 -3.92 -3.20
C GLU A 118 2.30 -5.12 -4.13
N LEU A 119 3.28 -6.00 -4.05
CA LEU A 119 3.39 -7.22 -4.83
C LEU A 119 3.45 -8.43 -3.89
N GLU A 120 2.72 -9.49 -4.24
CA GLU A 120 2.79 -10.77 -3.55
C GLU A 120 2.86 -11.90 -4.58
N PHE A 121 3.85 -12.77 -4.45
CA PHE A 121 4.05 -13.90 -5.36
C PHE A 121 3.88 -15.23 -4.63
N ASP A 122 2.87 -15.99 -5.05
CA ASP A 122 2.62 -17.34 -4.55
C ASP A 122 3.21 -18.37 -5.51
N ASN A 123 4.32 -18.99 -5.09
CA ASN A 123 4.97 -20.05 -5.84
C ASN A 123 4.50 -21.43 -5.33
N PRO A 124 3.65 -22.15 -6.06
CA PRO A 124 3.14 -23.46 -5.64
C PRO A 124 4.21 -24.51 -5.44
N THR A 125 5.36 -24.36 -6.11
CA THR A 125 6.48 -25.30 -6.00
C THR A 125 7.22 -25.17 -4.67
N LYS A 126 7.29 -23.96 -4.08
CA LYS A 126 7.90 -23.75 -2.76
C LYS A 126 7.01 -24.28 -1.63
N LYS A 127 5.69 -24.23 -1.77
CA LYS A 127 4.73 -24.75 -0.76
C LYS A 127 4.80 -26.27 -0.61
N LYS A 128 5.09 -27.03 -1.69
CA LYS A 128 5.26 -28.48 -1.62
C LYS A 128 6.51 -28.88 -0.83
N LYS A 129 7.65 -28.21 -1.05
CA LYS A 129 8.90 -28.53 -0.33
C LYS A 129 8.79 -28.34 1.19
N ASN A 130 8.02 -27.34 1.65
CA ASN A 130 7.83 -27.13 3.09
C ASN A 130 6.84 -28.11 3.73
N LYS A 131 5.90 -28.69 2.96
CA LYS A 131 5.03 -29.76 3.47
C LYS A 131 5.75 -31.10 3.54
N ASP A 132 6.59 -31.41 2.57
CA ASP A 132 7.36 -32.67 2.54
C ASP A 132 8.49 -32.66 3.59
N ALA A 133 9.06 -31.50 3.92
CA ALA A 133 10.03 -31.36 5.00
C ALA A 133 9.42 -31.53 6.41
N GLN A 134 8.13 -31.27 6.56
CA GLN A 134 7.42 -31.45 7.83
C GLN A 134 6.80 -32.85 7.99
N ALA A 135 6.75 -33.62 6.89
CA ALA A 135 6.28 -35.02 6.87
C ALA A 135 7.36 -36.05 7.14
N GLN A 136 8.62 -35.65 7.24
CA GLN A 136 9.68 -36.49 7.80
C GLN A 136 9.64 -36.40 9.33
N GLY A 137 8.56 -36.91 9.89
CA GLY A 137 8.49 -37.24 11.30
C GLY A 137 9.59 -38.22 11.61
N TYR A 138 10.38 -37.95 12.65
CA TYR A 138 11.34 -38.89 13.23
C TYR A 138 10.66 -40.25 13.38
N PRO A 139 11.32 -41.37 12.98
CA PRO A 139 10.78 -42.68 13.26
C PRO A 139 10.54 -42.80 14.77
N ALA A 140 9.34 -43.19 15.14
CA ALA A 140 8.99 -43.45 16.53
C ALA A 140 10.02 -44.45 17.09
N GLN A 141 10.78 -44.04 18.10
CA GLN A 141 11.62 -44.96 18.84
C GLN A 141 10.72 -46.04 19.44
N PRO A 142 11.11 -47.33 19.38
CA PRO A 142 10.36 -48.37 20.07
C PRO A 142 10.26 -48.02 21.55
N GLY A 143 9.01 -47.99 22.04
CA GLY A 143 8.72 -47.63 23.40
C GLY A 143 9.48 -48.51 24.38
N TYR A 144 10.22 -47.87 25.30
CA TYR A 144 10.71 -48.55 26.50
C TYR A 144 9.49 -48.97 27.34
N PRO A 145 9.45 -50.17 27.85
CA PRO A 145 8.38 -50.57 28.76
C PRO A 145 8.40 -49.67 30.01
N PRO A 146 7.26 -49.28 30.58
CA PRO A 146 7.21 -48.47 31.78
C PRO A 146 7.81 -49.25 32.95
N GLN A 147 8.99 -48.84 33.43
CA GLN A 147 9.51 -49.33 34.72
C GLN A 147 8.61 -48.71 35.82
N GLY A 148 7.80 -49.55 36.41
CA GLY A 148 7.03 -49.19 37.59
C GLY A 148 7.97 -48.90 38.75
N TYR A 149 8.03 -47.67 39.22
CA TYR A 149 8.66 -47.31 40.50
C TYR A 149 7.73 -47.79 41.63
N PRO A 150 8.26 -48.43 42.68
CA PRO A 150 7.44 -48.79 43.82
C PRO A 150 6.97 -47.48 44.51
N ALA A 151 5.69 -47.50 44.91
CA ALA A 151 5.07 -46.39 45.65
C ALA A 151 5.85 -46.10 46.94
N GLN A 152 6.37 -44.88 47.07
CA GLN A 152 6.91 -44.43 48.36
C GLN A 152 5.76 -44.17 49.36
N PRO A 153 5.96 -44.51 50.65
CA PRO A 153 4.97 -44.20 51.68
C PRO A 153 4.75 -42.68 51.80
N GLY A 154 3.49 -42.29 51.92
CA GLY A 154 3.08 -40.88 51.99
C GLY A 154 3.70 -40.13 53.16
N TYR A 155 4.24 -38.95 52.85
CA TYR A 155 4.57 -37.92 53.84
C TYR A 155 3.26 -37.20 54.23
N PRO A 156 3.08 -36.88 55.52
CA PRO A 156 1.94 -36.11 55.98
C PRO A 156 2.02 -34.67 55.39
N PRO A 157 0.86 -34.01 55.09
CA PRO A 157 0.81 -32.68 54.57
C PRO A 157 1.28 -31.67 55.64
N GLN A 158 2.45 -31.03 55.40
CA GLN A 158 2.85 -29.87 56.16
C GLN A 158 2.04 -28.67 55.62
N GLY A 159 1.14 -28.16 56.47
CA GLY A 159 0.44 -26.91 56.20
C GLY A 159 1.42 -25.72 56.23
N TYR A 160 1.55 -25.00 55.14
CA TYR A 160 2.23 -23.69 55.14
C TYR A 160 1.28 -22.64 55.72
N PRO A 161 1.78 -21.78 56.61
CA PRO A 161 1.00 -20.62 57.04
C PRO A 161 0.76 -19.68 55.86
N GLY A 162 -0.49 -19.24 55.72
CA GLY A 162 -0.89 -18.31 54.66
C GLY A 162 -0.13 -16.99 54.72
N TYR A 163 0.42 -16.57 53.60
CA TYR A 163 0.90 -15.21 53.42
C TYR A 163 -0.28 -14.25 53.29
N PRO A 164 -0.26 -13.10 53.97
CA PRO A 164 -1.29 -12.08 53.75
C PRO A 164 -1.19 -11.50 52.34
N PRO A 165 -2.30 -11.11 51.72
CA PRO A 165 -2.28 -10.48 50.40
C PRO A 165 -1.59 -9.12 50.47
N GLN A 166 -0.46 -8.96 49.79
CA GLN A 166 0.15 -7.65 49.57
C GLN A 166 -0.70 -6.90 48.56
N GLY A 167 -1.43 -5.90 49.07
CA GLY A 167 -2.11 -4.92 48.24
C GLY A 167 -1.07 -4.04 47.55
N TYR A 168 -1.10 -3.96 46.22
CA TYR A 168 -0.33 -2.99 45.47
C TYR A 168 -0.89 -1.58 45.73
N PRO A 169 -0.07 -0.59 46.03
CA PRO A 169 -0.52 0.78 46.16
C PRO A 169 -0.97 1.29 44.77
N ALA A 170 -2.12 1.92 44.73
CA ALA A 170 -2.66 2.57 43.54
C ALA A 170 -1.68 3.64 43.05
N GLN A 171 -1.31 3.60 41.75
CA GLN A 171 -0.49 4.67 41.14
C GLN A 171 -1.30 5.97 41.11
N PRO A 172 -0.66 7.11 41.44
CA PRO A 172 -1.29 8.41 41.31
C PRO A 172 -1.62 8.69 39.85
N GLY A 173 -2.88 9.08 39.56
CA GLY A 173 -3.35 9.47 38.24
C GLY A 173 -2.54 10.64 37.70
N TYR A 174 -2.13 10.56 36.43
CA TYR A 174 -1.55 11.69 35.69
C TYR A 174 -2.63 12.77 35.54
N PRO A 175 -2.31 14.05 35.76
CA PRO A 175 -3.22 15.13 35.47
C PRO A 175 -3.44 15.23 33.96
N PRO A 176 -4.65 15.58 33.47
CA PRO A 176 -4.91 15.80 32.07
C PRO A 176 -4.12 17.03 31.61
N GLN A 177 -3.21 16.86 30.65
CA GLN A 177 -2.58 17.96 29.96
C GLN A 177 -3.62 18.58 29.02
N GLY A 178 -4.19 19.71 29.44
CA GLY A 178 -4.98 20.57 28.60
C GLY A 178 -4.10 21.24 27.57
N TYR A 179 -4.37 21.01 26.28
CA TYR A 179 -3.78 21.78 25.19
C TYR A 179 -4.39 23.18 25.18
N PRO A 180 -3.59 24.25 25.13
CA PRO A 180 -4.14 25.57 24.94
C PRO A 180 -4.76 25.68 23.53
N PRO A 181 -5.89 26.39 23.36
CA PRO A 181 -6.47 26.62 22.04
C PRO A 181 -5.53 27.51 21.23
N GLN A 182 -5.04 26.99 20.10
CA GLN A 182 -4.31 27.80 19.12
C GLN A 182 -5.30 28.75 18.45
N GLY A 183 -5.23 30.02 18.83
CA GLY A 183 -5.92 31.11 18.15
C GLY A 183 -5.30 31.28 16.75
N TYR A 184 -6.13 31.21 15.71
CA TYR A 184 -5.75 31.57 14.36
C TYR A 184 -5.51 33.08 14.29
N PRO A 185 -4.41 33.57 13.71
CA PRO A 185 -4.25 34.98 13.41
C PRO A 185 -5.27 35.37 12.35
N GLY A 186 -6.09 36.38 12.67
CA GLY A 186 -7.08 36.95 11.76
C GLY A 186 -6.41 37.53 10.50
N TYR A 187 -6.99 37.25 9.32
CA TYR A 187 -6.61 37.88 8.07
C TYR A 187 -6.82 39.38 8.11
N PRO A 188 -5.88 40.20 7.62
CA PRO A 188 -6.13 41.64 7.47
C PRO A 188 -7.20 41.88 6.39
N PRO A 189 -8.05 42.94 6.53
CA PRO A 189 -9.07 43.25 5.56
C PRO A 189 -8.42 43.69 4.23
N GLN A 190 -8.87 43.10 3.12
CA GLN A 190 -8.47 43.49 1.76
C GLN A 190 -8.96 44.90 1.48
N GLY A 191 -7.99 45.79 1.21
CA GLY A 191 -8.26 47.15 0.74
C GLY A 191 -8.99 47.12 -0.61
N GLY A 192 -9.97 48.06 -0.72
CA GLY A 192 -10.84 48.20 -1.89
C GLY A 192 -10.09 48.54 -3.16
N TYR A 193 -10.61 48.06 -4.29
CA TYR A 193 -10.16 48.40 -5.63
C TYR A 193 -10.49 49.83 -5.96
N PRO A 194 -9.58 50.59 -6.62
CA PRO A 194 -9.93 51.92 -7.15
C PRO A 194 -10.84 51.77 -8.39
N PRO A 195 -11.75 52.78 -8.63
CA PRO A 195 -12.65 52.70 -9.75
C PRO A 195 -11.94 52.89 -11.08
N ALA A 196 -12.38 52.11 -12.10
CA ALA A 196 -11.90 52.17 -13.47
C ALA A 196 -12.22 53.57 -14.10
N GLN A 197 -11.21 54.28 -14.54
CA GLN A 197 -11.38 55.47 -15.39
C GLN A 197 -11.65 55.01 -16.82
N GLY A 198 -12.80 55.38 -17.35
CA GLY A 198 -13.17 55.26 -18.74
C GLY A 198 -12.32 56.18 -19.62
N GLY A 199 -11.62 55.63 -20.59
CA GLY A 199 -10.97 56.34 -21.68
C GLY A 199 -11.57 55.90 -23.00
N TYR A 200 -12.40 56.75 -23.64
CA TYR A 200 -12.82 56.63 -25.03
C TYR A 200 -11.67 57.00 -25.94
N GLY A 201 -11.08 56.05 -26.62
CA GLY A 201 -10.11 56.28 -27.70
C GLY A 201 -10.77 55.99 -29.05
N GLN A 202 -10.90 57.03 -29.86
CA GLN A 202 -11.44 57.06 -31.21
C GLN A 202 -10.58 56.24 -32.19
N TYR A 203 -11.22 55.47 -33.07
CA TYR A 203 -10.63 54.92 -34.28
C TYR A 203 -10.56 56.04 -35.34
N PRO A 204 -9.43 56.18 -36.10
CA PRO A 204 -9.45 56.74 -37.44
C PRO A 204 -9.43 55.59 -38.45
N GLY A 205 -10.34 55.69 -39.40
CA GLY A 205 -10.45 54.79 -40.54
C GLY A 205 -9.52 55.12 -41.67
N SER A 206 -9.45 54.17 -42.58
CA SER A 206 -9.25 54.28 -44.03
C SER A 206 -7.86 54.73 -44.56
N TYR A 207 -7.15 53.85 -45.23
CA TYR A 207 -7.06 53.73 -46.71
C TYR A 207 -6.45 52.37 -47.07
#